data_8fe28b84b9006187b7cd741b49635112
#
_entry.id   8fe28b84b9006187b7cd741b49635112
#
_cell.length_a   1.000
_cell.length_b   1.000
_cell.length_c   1.000
_cell.angle_alpha   90.00
_cell.angle_beta   90.00
_cell.angle_gamma   90.00
#
_symmetry.space_group_name_H-M   'P 1'
#
loop_
_entity.id
_entity.type
_entity.pdbx_description
1 polymer ?
#
loop_
_entity_poly.entity_id
_entity_poly.type
_entity_poly.pdbx_seq_one_letter_code
_entity_poly.pdbx_strand_id
1 'polypeptide(L)'
;MSGRGKGGKVKGKAKSRSNRAGLQFPVCRIHRLLRKGNYAERVGAGAPVYLAAVMEYLAAEVLELAGNAARDNKKTRIIILAIRNDEELNKLLSGVTIAQGGVLPNIQAVLLSKKTEKKA
;
A
#
# COMPACT_ATOMS: atom_id res chain seq x y z
N MET A 1 -61.12 -15.12 2.76
CA MET A 1 -59.80 -15.58 3.19
C MET A 1 -58.74 -14.72 2.52
N SER A 2 -58.39 -13.58 3.10
CA SER A 2 -57.34 -12.72 2.52
C SER A 2 -55.99 -13.17 3.06
N GLY A 3 -55.22 -13.87 2.23
CA GLY A 3 -53.85 -14.16 2.51
C GLY A 3 -53.02 -12.88 2.43
N ARG A 4 -52.65 -12.31 3.57
CA ARG A 4 -51.62 -11.28 3.61
C ARG A 4 -50.28 -11.90 3.26
N GLY A 5 -49.87 -11.76 2.00
CA GLY A 5 -48.49 -12.03 1.61
C GLY A 5 -47.57 -11.11 2.41
N LYS A 6 -46.68 -11.67 3.23
CA LYS A 6 -45.57 -10.93 3.82
C LYS A 6 -44.73 -10.37 2.68
N GLY A 7 -44.93 -9.09 2.37
CA GLY A 7 -44.07 -8.35 1.49
C GLY A 7 -42.64 -8.44 2.03
N GLY A 8 -41.79 -9.23 1.40
CA GLY A 8 -40.39 -9.31 1.75
C GLY A 8 -39.80 -7.92 1.63
N LYS A 9 -39.33 -7.37 2.75
CA LYS A 9 -38.56 -6.14 2.77
C LYS A 9 -37.33 -6.40 1.93
N VAL A 10 -37.31 -5.84 0.71
CA VAL A 10 -36.11 -5.88 -0.13
C VAL A 10 -35.03 -5.15 0.67
N LYS A 11 -34.11 -5.88 1.28
CA LYS A 11 -32.94 -5.30 1.89
C LYS A 11 -32.14 -4.62 0.79
N GLY A 12 -32.23 -3.29 0.72
CA GLY A 12 -31.33 -2.50 -0.10
C GLY A 12 -29.90 -2.87 0.24
N LYS A 13 -29.06 -2.95 -0.79
CA LYS A 13 -27.63 -3.28 -0.63
C LYS A 13 -27.02 -2.31 0.40
N ALA A 14 -26.64 -2.82 1.56
CA ALA A 14 -26.04 -2.01 2.63
C ALA A 14 -24.74 -1.39 2.12
N LYS A 15 -24.63 -0.05 2.24
CA LYS A 15 -23.42 0.66 1.85
C LYS A 15 -22.32 0.34 2.86
N SER A 16 -21.17 -0.15 2.39
CA SER A 16 -20.04 -0.45 3.26
C SER A 16 -19.45 0.83 3.87
N ARG A 17 -18.81 0.71 5.01
CA ARG A 17 -18.10 1.86 5.61
C ARG A 17 -16.96 2.37 4.73
N SER A 18 -16.30 1.50 3.98
CA SER A 18 -15.30 1.89 2.99
C SER A 18 -15.90 2.77 1.91
N ASN A 19 -17.05 2.40 1.37
CA ASN A 19 -17.76 3.23 0.38
C ASN A 19 -18.20 4.58 0.94
N ARG A 20 -18.65 4.62 2.18
CA ARG A 20 -19.03 5.88 2.86
C ARG A 20 -17.85 6.83 3.00
N ALA A 21 -16.66 6.28 3.25
CA ALA A 21 -15.43 7.05 3.40
C ALA A 21 -14.73 7.34 2.07
N GLY A 22 -15.21 6.78 0.96
CA GLY A 22 -14.55 6.90 -0.36
C GLY A 22 -13.24 6.13 -0.45
N LEU A 23 -13.10 5.05 0.33
CA LEU A 23 -11.89 4.25 0.41
C LEU A 23 -12.06 2.89 -0.27
N GLN A 24 -10.95 2.36 -0.78
CA GLN A 24 -10.85 0.99 -1.30
C GLN A 24 -10.48 -0.01 -0.20
N PHE A 25 -9.73 0.44 0.81
CA PHE A 25 -9.28 -0.42 1.90
C PHE A 25 -10.43 -0.78 2.85
N PRO A 26 -10.39 -1.99 3.45
CA PRO A 26 -11.53 -2.54 4.20
C PRO A 26 -11.60 -1.97 5.61
N VAL A 27 -12.44 -0.98 5.83
CA VAL A 27 -12.64 -0.32 7.13
C VAL A 27 -13.16 -1.31 8.18
N CYS A 28 -14.14 -2.15 7.83
CA CYS A 28 -14.72 -3.11 8.77
C CYS A 28 -13.72 -4.16 9.26
N ARG A 29 -12.89 -4.65 8.35
CA ARG A 29 -11.83 -5.63 8.67
C ARG A 29 -10.77 -5.03 9.58
N ILE A 30 -10.37 -3.79 9.31
CA ILE A 30 -9.41 -3.05 10.13
C ILE A 30 -9.97 -2.82 11.52
N HIS A 31 -11.24 -2.45 11.63
CA HIS A 31 -11.90 -2.26 12.94
C HIS A 31 -11.92 -3.56 13.76
N ARG A 32 -12.24 -4.69 13.10
CA ARG A 32 -12.19 -6.00 13.75
C ARG A 32 -10.81 -6.33 14.28
N LEU A 33 -9.78 -6.10 13.49
CA LEU A 33 -8.38 -6.37 13.87
C LEU A 33 -7.90 -5.45 15.00
N LEU A 34 -8.31 -4.18 15.00
CA LEU A 34 -7.99 -3.25 16.08
C LEU A 34 -8.62 -3.69 17.41
N ARG A 35 -9.87 -4.18 17.38
CA ARG A 35 -10.53 -4.71 18.57
C ARG A 35 -9.88 -5.99 19.10
N LYS A 36 -9.43 -6.86 18.19
CA LYS A 36 -8.77 -8.12 18.56
C LYS A 36 -7.34 -7.95 19.07
N GLY A 37 -6.67 -6.87 18.70
CA GLY A 37 -5.25 -6.68 18.96
C GLY A 37 -4.87 -6.25 20.37
N ASN A 38 -5.84 -6.08 21.28
CA ASN A 38 -5.61 -5.63 22.66
C ASN A 38 -4.84 -4.31 22.78
N TYR A 39 -5.10 -3.39 21.87
CA TYR A 39 -4.47 -2.07 21.91
C TYR A 39 -5.13 -1.12 22.88
N ALA A 40 -6.43 -1.25 23.05
CA ALA A 40 -7.25 -0.47 23.94
C ALA A 40 -8.51 -1.25 24.31
N GLU A 41 -9.17 -0.82 25.39
CA GLU A 41 -10.45 -1.41 25.83
C GLU A 41 -11.57 -1.13 24.81
N ARG A 42 -11.55 0.06 24.20
CA ARG A 42 -12.55 0.47 23.19
C ARG A 42 -11.86 1.08 21.98
N VAL A 43 -12.44 0.87 20.81
CA VAL A 43 -11.98 1.44 19.54
C VAL A 43 -13.08 2.30 18.93
N GLY A 44 -12.85 3.59 18.82
CA GLY A 44 -13.79 4.53 18.22
C GLY A 44 -14.03 4.25 16.74
N ALA A 45 -15.19 4.64 16.24
CA ALA A 45 -15.59 4.40 14.85
C ALA A 45 -14.71 5.11 13.82
N GLY A 46 -14.09 6.23 14.18
CA GLY A 46 -13.19 6.99 13.31
C GLY A 46 -11.79 6.39 13.16
N ALA A 47 -11.35 5.62 14.15
CA ALA A 47 -9.99 5.04 14.14
C ALA A 47 -9.73 4.11 12.94
N PRO A 48 -10.61 3.15 12.62
CA PRO A 48 -10.40 2.29 11.46
C PRO A 48 -10.51 3.03 10.13
N VAL A 49 -11.32 4.07 10.04
CA VAL A 49 -11.44 4.92 8.84
C VAL A 49 -10.14 5.67 8.62
N TYR A 50 -9.60 6.29 9.65
CA TYR A 50 -8.33 7.00 9.59
C TYR A 50 -7.18 6.06 9.20
N LEU A 51 -7.09 4.91 9.86
CA LEU A 51 -6.04 3.93 9.57
C LEU A 51 -6.15 3.38 8.15
N ALA A 52 -7.37 3.08 7.69
CA ALA A 52 -7.61 2.63 6.32
C ALA A 52 -7.18 3.68 5.28
N ALA A 53 -7.48 4.94 5.54
CA ALA A 53 -7.07 6.05 4.68
C ALA A 53 -5.55 6.20 4.59
N VAL A 54 -4.87 6.11 5.73
CA VAL A 54 -3.39 6.16 5.78
C VAL A 54 -2.77 4.98 5.02
N MET A 55 -3.28 3.77 5.25
CA MET A 55 -2.79 2.57 4.57
C MET A 55 -3.01 2.65 3.06
N GLU A 56 -4.16 3.12 2.61
CA GLU A 56 -4.46 3.29 1.19
C GLU A 56 -3.54 4.34 0.54
N TYR A 57 -3.35 5.47 1.21
CA TYR A 57 -2.44 6.52 0.73
C TYR A 57 -1.01 6.01 0.59
N LEU A 58 -0.47 5.35 1.61
CA LEU A 58 0.88 4.81 1.57
C LEU A 58 1.03 3.72 0.51
N ALA A 59 0.05 2.83 0.38
CA ALA A 59 0.05 1.80 -0.65
C ALA A 59 0.04 2.41 -2.06
N ALA A 60 -0.75 3.46 -2.29
CA ALA A 60 -0.79 4.16 -3.56
C ALA A 60 0.56 4.81 -3.89
N GLU A 61 1.20 5.47 -2.93
CA GLU A 61 2.53 6.07 -3.11
C GLU A 61 3.60 5.02 -3.46
N VAL A 62 3.64 3.93 -2.72
CA VAL A 62 4.57 2.82 -2.97
C VAL A 62 4.36 2.24 -4.37
N LEU A 63 3.12 2.02 -4.77
CA LEU A 63 2.79 1.46 -6.08
C LEU A 63 3.10 2.42 -7.23
N GLU A 64 2.90 3.71 -7.03
CA GLU A 64 3.27 4.73 -8.01
C GLU A 64 4.78 4.74 -8.26
N LEU A 65 5.57 4.79 -7.19
CA LEU A 65 7.03 4.75 -7.28
C LEU A 65 7.53 3.44 -7.90
N ALA A 66 6.94 2.31 -7.49
CA ALA A 66 7.28 1.00 -8.04
C ALA A 66 6.93 0.90 -9.53
N GLY A 67 5.79 1.45 -9.93
CA GLY A 67 5.39 1.51 -11.33
C GLY A 67 6.30 2.38 -12.18
N ASN A 68 6.71 3.53 -11.66
CA ASN A 68 7.67 4.40 -12.33
C ASN A 68 9.03 3.73 -12.50
N ALA A 69 9.54 3.08 -11.47
CA ALA A 69 10.79 2.34 -11.53
C ALA A 69 10.74 1.17 -12.54
N ALA A 70 9.64 0.45 -12.58
CA ALA A 70 9.44 -0.61 -13.57
C ALA A 70 9.45 -0.07 -15.00
N ARG A 71 8.81 1.06 -15.23
CA ARG A 71 8.78 1.73 -16.53
C ARG A 71 10.16 2.20 -16.95
N ASP A 72 10.92 2.81 -16.05
CA ASP A 72 12.27 3.30 -16.30
C ASP A 72 13.23 2.16 -16.65
N ASN A 73 13.05 1.01 -16.04
CA ASN A 73 13.82 -0.21 -16.33
C ASN A 73 13.26 -1.05 -17.48
N LYS A 74 12.24 -0.55 -18.18
CA LYS A 74 11.57 -1.25 -19.31
C LYS A 74 11.06 -2.64 -18.92
N LYS A 75 10.57 -2.78 -17.68
CA LYS A 75 9.99 -4.02 -17.17
C LYS A 75 8.47 -3.92 -17.14
N THR A 76 7.81 -5.02 -17.44
CA THR A 76 6.36 -5.14 -17.33
C THR A 76 5.92 -5.51 -15.91
N ARG A 77 6.84 -6.04 -15.12
CA ARG A 77 6.60 -6.43 -13.73
C ARG A 77 7.14 -5.36 -12.79
N ILE A 78 6.34 -5.01 -11.80
CA ILE A 78 6.76 -4.11 -10.72
C ILE A 78 7.81 -4.83 -9.86
N ILE A 79 8.92 -4.16 -9.65
CA ILE A 79 10.04 -4.64 -8.83
C ILE A 79 10.22 -3.75 -7.62
N ILE A 80 10.71 -4.33 -6.54
CA ILE A 80 10.80 -3.73 -5.21
C ILE A 80 11.92 -2.69 -5.11
N LEU A 81 12.75 -2.56 -6.13
CA LEU A 81 13.82 -1.57 -6.19
C LEU A 81 13.33 -0.13 -5.95
N ALA A 82 12.09 0.18 -6.29
CA ALA A 82 11.52 1.51 -6.10
C ALA A 82 11.47 1.94 -4.64
N ILE A 83 11.18 1.00 -3.72
CA ILE A 83 11.16 1.28 -2.28
C ILE A 83 12.56 1.61 -1.76
N ARG A 84 13.57 0.94 -2.29
CA ARG A 84 14.97 1.15 -1.92
C ARG A 84 15.54 2.45 -2.48
N ASN A 85 15.02 2.94 -3.60
CA ASN A 85 15.44 4.20 -4.20
C ASN A 85 14.84 5.43 -3.52
N ASP A 86 13.72 5.29 -2.87
CA ASP A 86 13.10 6.39 -2.13
C ASP A 86 13.70 6.46 -0.72
N GLU A 87 14.29 7.59 -0.39
CA GLU A 87 15.00 7.79 0.88
C GLU A 87 14.07 7.68 2.09
N GLU A 88 12.90 8.27 2.01
CA GLU A 88 11.92 8.25 3.11
C GLU A 88 11.29 6.87 3.30
N LEU A 89 10.88 6.23 2.21
CA LEU A 89 10.31 4.88 2.25
C LEU A 89 11.35 3.85 2.68
N ASN A 90 12.59 3.98 2.23
CA ASN A 90 13.66 3.10 2.65
C ASN A 90 13.94 3.24 4.15
N LYS A 91 13.90 4.44 4.69
CA LYS A 91 14.02 4.70 6.12
C LYS A 91 12.86 4.11 6.91
N LEU A 92 11.63 4.31 6.45
CA LEU A 92 10.42 3.74 7.06
C LEU A 92 10.45 2.22 7.10
N LEU A 93 10.92 1.59 6.03
CA LEU A 93 10.97 0.15 5.85
C LEU A 93 12.36 -0.45 6.09
N SER A 94 13.23 0.26 6.78
CA SER A 94 14.63 -0.16 7.02
C SER A 94 14.77 -1.49 7.76
N GLY A 95 13.79 -1.86 8.58
CA GLY A 95 13.74 -3.15 9.28
C GLY A 95 13.03 -4.27 8.50
N VAL A 96 12.59 -4.01 7.28
CA VAL A 96 11.79 -4.95 6.48
C VAL A 96 12.66 -5.58 5.40
N THR A 97 12.68 -6.91 5.35
CA THR A 97 13.29 -7.68 4.27
C THR A 97 12.21 -8.05 3.26
N ILE A 98 12.42 -7.64 2.01
CA ILE A 98 11.48 -7.94 0.93
C ILE A 98 12.08 -9.07 0.10
N ALA A 99 11.38 -10.20 0.00
CA ALA A 99 11.81 -11.36 -0.75
C ALA A 99 12.02 -11.00 -2.23
N GLN A 100 13.14 -11.44 -2.82
CA GLN A 100 13.51 -11.20 -4.22
C GLN A 100 13.69 -9.72 -4.58
N GLY A 101 13.87 -8.83 -3.59
CA GLY A 101 14.01 -7.40 -3.81
C GLY A 101 15.34 -6.98 -4.45
N GLY A 102 16.36 -7.83 -4.34
CA GLY A 102 17.69 -7.50 -4.84
C GLY A 102 18.36 -6.35 -4.07
N VAL A 103 19.39 -5.80 -4.65
CA VAL A 103 20.13 -4.66 -4.14
C VAL A 103 20.13 -3.52 -5.16
N LEU A 104 20.26 -2.29 -4.65
CA LEU A 104 20.39 -1.12 -5.52
C LEU A 104 21.69 -1.22 -6.35
N PRO A 105 21.65 -0.82 -7.63
CA PRO A 105 22.86 -0.66 -8.41
C PRO A 105 23.74 0.40 -7.74
N ASN A 106 24.88 -0.02 -7.24
CA ASN A 106 25.86 0.88 -6.63
C ASN A 106 27.26 0.38 -6.96
N ILE A 107 28.00 1.21 -7.69
CA ILE A 107 29.39 0.94 -8.03
C ILE A 107 30.24 1.94 -7.27
N GLN A 108 31.17 1.43 -6.45
CA GLN A 108 32.15 2.28 -5.77
C GLN A 108 32.92 3.10 -6.80
N ALA A 109 33.08 4.39 -6.54
CA ALA A 109 33.78 5.29 -7.46
C ALA A 109 35.22 4.81 -7.79
N VAL A 110 35.86 4.12 -6.86
CA VAL A 110 37.18 3.52 -7.01
C VAL A 110 37.21 2.37 -8.04
N LEU A 111 36.06 1.70 -8.23
CA LEU A 111 35.91 0.57 -9.18
C LEU A 111 35.44 1.00 -10.56
N LEU A 112 35.12 2.27 -10.77
CA LEU A 112 34.77 2.80 -12.08
C LEU A 112 36.02 2.90 -12.93
N SER A 113 35.96 2.42 -14.18
CA SER A 113 37.04 2.57 -15.13
C SER A 113 37.30 4.04 -15.40
N LYS A 114 38.59 4.47 -15.34
CA LYS A 114 38.99 5.82 -15.73
C LYS A 114 38.66 6.03 -17.21
N LYS A 115 37.91 7.12 -17.51
CA LYS A 115 37.81 7.58 -18.89
C LYS A 115 39.21 7.87 -19.39
N THR A 116 39.69 7.10 -20.36
CA THR A 116 40.86 7.49 -21.14
C THR A 116 40.47 8.68 -22.00
N GLU A 117 40.93 9.87 -21.66
CA GLU A 117 40.86 10.99 -22.57
C GLU A 117 41.69 10.61 -23.82
N LYS A 118 40.98 10.42 -24.94
CA LYS A 118 41.66 10.41 -26.23
C LYS A 118 42.20 11.82 -26.48
N LYS A 119 43.48 12.02 -26.23
CA LYS A 119 44.17 13.17 -26.77
C LYS A 119 44.12 13.09 -28.29
N ALA A 120 43.36 13.99 -28.88
CA ALA A 120 43.42 14.20 -30.32
C ALA A 120 44.78 14.78 -30.68
#